data_b0dac7930670ba9421a5a5f315b9a558
#
_entry.id   b0dac7930670ba9421a5a5f315b9a558
#
_cell.length_a   1.000
_cell.length_b   1.000
_cell.length_c   1.000
_cell.angle_alpha   90.00
_cell.angle_beta   90.00
_cell.angle_gamma   90.00
#
_symmetry.space_group_name_H-M   'P 1'
#
loop_
_entity.id
_entity.type
_entity.pdbx_description
1 polymer ?
#
loop_
_entity_poly.entity_id
_entity_poly.type
_entity_poly.pdbx_seq_one_letter_code
_entity_poly.pdbx_strand_id
1 'polypeptide(L)'
;MEAFTVRRISESDLDDFRKLRLEALRLHPEAFGASYEECSQKPLQFFAEQLRASHVFGGFDVHNTLQGMIGVNRSPLPKLSHVANIWGMYVRAEKRGSGLAARLMDTALEAASSAKTIKLSVVTTNRAAYALYRSFGFTEWATDTAALCVDGEFHDEFLMRRDS
;
A
#
# COMPACT_ATOMS: atom_id res chain seq x y z
N MET A 1 -10.98 -2.54 21.64
CA MET A 1 -10.68 -2.27 20.22
C MET A 1 -10.19 -0.82 20.08
N GLU A 2 -9.07 -0.64 19.46
CA GLU A 2 -8.51 0.70 19.28
C GLU A 2 -9.31 1.48 18.23
N ALA A 3 -9.54 2.77 18.50
CA ALA A 3 -10.30 3.64 17.59
C ALA A 3 -9.35 4.31 16.60
N PHE A 4 -9.68 4.19 15.31
CA PHE A 4 -8.97 4.88 14.22
C PHE A 4 -9.96 5.64 13.36
N THR A 5 -9.49 6.75 12.79
CA THR A 5 -10.18 7.42 11.69
C THR A 5 -9.46 7.03 10.40
N VAL A 6 -10.16 6.40 9.48
CA VAL A 6 -9.62 6.07 8.16
C VAL A 6 -10.16 7.10 7.17
N ARG A 7 -9.25 7.87 6.57
CA ARG A 7 -9.58 8.93 5.63
C ARG A 7 -8.48 9.12 4.59
N ARG A 8 -8.78 9.86 3.55
CA ARG A 8 -7.77 10.22 2.56
C ARG A 8 -6.68 11.07 3.20
N ILE A 9 -5.43 10.77 2.87
CA ILE A 9 -4.28 11.58 3.26
C ILE A 9 -4.26 12.80 2.33
N SER A 10 -4.20 13.98 2.91
CA SER A 10 -4.17 15.26 2.20
C SER A 10 -2.80 15.93 2.29
N GLU A 11 -2.62 17.03 1.59
CA GLU A 11 -1.36 17.78 1.64
C GLU A 11 -1.05 18.33 3.04
N SER A 12 -2.07 18.53 3.89
CA SER A 12 -1.86 18.91 5.30
C SER A 12 -1.22 17.79 6.13
N ASP A 13 -1.29 16.55 5.64
CA ASP A 13 -0.67 15.38 6.29
C ASP A 13 0.68 15.01 5.68
N LEU A 14 1.23 15.85 4.81
CA LEU A 14 2.37 15.51 3.95
C LEU A 14 3.61 15.08 4.74
N ASP A 15 3.94 15.77 5.84
CA ASP A 15 5.08 15.40 6.68
C ASP A 15 4.91 14.02 7.31
N ASP A 16 3.72 13.72 7.82
CA ASP A 16 3.41 12.43 8.42
C ASP A 16 3.41 11.32 7.36
N PHE A 17 2.88 11.60 6.18
CA PHE A 17 2.92 10.66 5.06
C PHE A 17 4.36 10.32 4.67
N ARG A 18 5.21 11.33 4.52
CA ARG A 18 6.63 11.13 4.21
C ARG A 18 7.31 10.26 5.27
N LYS A 19 7.09 10.58 6.54
CA LYS A 19 7.68 9.82 7.66
C LYS A 19 7.25 8.36 7.63
N LEU A 20 5.96 8.10 7.48
CA LEU A 20 5.44 6.73 7.47
C LEU A 20 5.93 5.95 6.25
N ARG A 21 5.92 6.58 5.07
CA ARG A 21 6.41 5.97 3.83
C ARG A 21 7.88 5.58 3.94
N LEU A 22 8.73 6.47 4.45
CA LEU A 22 10.14 6.20 4.64
C LEU A 22 10.38 5.12 5.71
N GLU A 23 9.59 5.12 6.78
CA GLU A 23 9.65 4.06 7.80
C GLU A 23 9.36 2.69 7.17
N ALA A 24 8.31 2.57 6.36
CA ALA A 24 7.95 1.34 5.68
C ALA A 24 9.09 0.83 4.79
N LEU A 25 9.65 1.71 3.96
CA LEU A 25 10.75 1.36 3.05
C LEU A 25 12.01 0.93 3.79
N ARG A 26 12.31 1.58 4.91
CA ARG A 26 13.50 1.29 5.70
C ARG A 26 13.39 -0.03 6.46
N LEU A 27 12.23 -0.29 7.09
CA LEU A 27 12.03 -1.46 7.94
C LEU A 27 11.69 -2.73 7.15
N HIS A 28 11.10 -2.58 5.96
CA HIS A 28 10.65 -3.70 5.13
C HIS A 28 11.05 -3.53 3.66
N PRO A 29 12.37 -3.47 3.37
CA PRO A 29 12.85 -3.22 2.01
C PRO A 29 12.36 -4.26 0.99
N GLU A 30 12.17 -5.51 1.41
CA GLU A 30 11.69 -6.60 0.55
C GLU A 30 10.19 -6.51 0.22
N ALA A 31 9.44 -5.69 0.92
CA ALA A 31 7.99 -5.55 0.72
C ALA A 31 7.61 -4.48 -0.31
N PHE A 32 8.55 -3.67 -0.77
CA PHE A 32 8.27 -2.52 -1.63
C PHE A 32 9.28 -2.42 -2.77
N GLY A 33 8.81 -2.00 -3.95
CA GLY A 33 9.68 -1.80 -5.11
C GLY A 33 10.55 -0.54 -5.03
N ALA A 34 10.11 0.48 -4.31
CA ALA A 34 10.90 1.69 -4.08
C ALA A 34 11.96 1.45 -2.99
N SER A 35 13.08 2.17 -3.07
CA SER A 35 14.16 2.06 -2.07
C SER A 35 14.13 3.23 -1.09
N TYR A 36 14.45 2.94 0.18
CA TYR A 36 14.62 3.96 1.20
C TYR A 36 15.73 4.94 0.84
N GLU A 37 16.87 4.43 0.37
CA GLU A 37 18.05 5.22 0.03
C GLU A 37 17.74 6.28 -1.04
N GLU A 38 16.98 5.90 -2.05
CA GLU A 38 16.55 6.83 -3.10
C GLU A 38 15.49 7.79 -2.59
N CYS A 39 14.42 7.28 -1.98
CA CYS A 39 13.27 8.10 -1.56
C CYS A 39 13.62 9.07 -0.44
N SER A 40 14.54 8.72 0.48
CA SER A 40 14.97 9.62 1.55
C SER A 40 15.66 10.88 1.05
N GLN A 41 16.20 10.85 -0.18
CA GLN A 41 16.87 11.98 -0.82
C GLN A 41 15.91 12.87 -1.63
N LYS A 42 14.67 12.43 -1.82
CA LYS A 42 13.68 13.18 -2.60
C LYS A 42 13.14 14.37 -1.81
N PRO A 43 12.85 15.48 -2.50
CA PRO A 43 12.23 16.62 -1.84
C PRO A 43 10.79 16.31 -1.43
N LEU A 44 10.26 17.12 -0.51
CA LEU A 44 8.87 16.96 -0.03
C LEU A 44 7.85 16.98 -1.18
N GLN A 45 8.14 17.75 -2.23
CA GLN A 45 7.31 17.83 -3.44
C GLN A 45 7.10 16.45 -4.11
N PHE A 46 8.08 15.57 -4.06
CA PHE A 46 7.95 14.21 -4.60
C PHE A 46 6.80 13.45 -3.90
N PHE A 47 6.70 13.56 -2.58
CA PHE A 47 5.63 12.93 -1.80
C PHE A 47 4.27 13.60 -2.04
N ALA A 48 4.27 14.92 -2.21
CA ALA A 48 3.05 15.66 -2.56
C ALA A 48 2.49 15.19 -3.92
N GLU A 49 3.35 14.94 -4.89
CA GLU A 49 2.96 14.42 -6.21
C GLU A 49 2.38 13.02 -6.13
N GLN A 50 2.89 12.16 -5.25
CA GLN A 50 2.31 10.84 -5.01
C GLN A 50 0.87 10.95 -4.49
N LEU A 51 0.62 11.88 -3.57
CA LEU A 51 -0.73 12.11 -3.03
C LEU A 51 -1.70 12.64 -4.10
N ARG A 52 -1.20 13.37 -5.09
CA ARG A 52 -2.03 13.87 -6.21
C ARG A 52 -2.28 12.78 -7.26
N ALA A 53 -1.28 11.96 -7.52
CA ALA A 53 -1.34 10.94 -8.58
C ALA A 53 -2.14 9.70 -8.17
N SER A 54 -2.29 9.44 -6.88
CA SER A 54 -2.97 8.27 -6.34
C SER A 54 -3.97 8.68 -5.26
N HIS A 55 -4.94 7.81 -5.01
CA HIS A 55 -5.78 7.91 -3.81
C HIS A 55 -5.05 7.20 -2.69
N VAL A 56 -4.50 7.94 -1.74
CA VAL A 56 -3.80 7.38 -0.58
C VAL A 56 -4.67 7.60 0.66
N PHE A 57 -4.97 6.52 1.36
CA PHE A 57 -5.77 6.55 2.58
C PHE A 57 -4.88 6.22 3.77
N GLY A 58 -5.15 6.88 4.88
CA GLY A 58 -4.44 6.69 6.13
C GLY A 58 -5.35 6.34 7.28
N GLY A 59 -4.81 5.58 8.21
CA GLY A 59 -5.44 5.33 9.50
C GLY A 59 -4.80 6.20 10.56
N PHE A 60 -5.59 7.07 11.17
CA PHE A 60 -5.16 8.02 12.19
C PHE A 60 -5.70 7.60 13.54
N ASP A 61 -4.86 7.64 14.57
CA ASP A 61 -5.28 7.33 15.93
C ASP A 61 -6.04 8.51 16.58
N VAL A 62 -6.40 8.37 17.84
CA VAL A 62 -7.14 9.41 18.59
C VAL A 62 -6.36 10.71 18.76
N HIS A 63 -5.05 10.68 18.58
CA HIS A 63 -4.18 11.87 18.63
C HIS A 63 -3.90 12.43 17.24
N ASN A 64 -4.62 11.95 16.22
CA ASN A 64 -4.43 12.32 14.81
C ASN A 64 -3.03 11.97 14.29
N THR A 65 -2.43 10.91 14.84
CA THR A 65 -1.14 10.39 14.35
C THR A 65 -1.39 9.30 13.31
N LEU A 66 -0.71 9.41 12.17
CA LEU A 66 -0.82 8.44 11.08
C LEU A 66 -0.14 7.12 11.46
N GLN A 67 -0.91 6.03 11.50
CA GLN A 67 -0.48 4.71 11.94
C GLN A 67 -0.42 3.65 10.85
N GLY A 68 -1.01 3.93 9.70
CA GLY A 68 -1.01 3.03 8.56
C GLY A 68 -1.49 3.71 7.31
N MET A 69 -1.23 3.11 6.16
CA MET A 69 -1.60 3.67 4.85
C MET A 69 -1.87 2.59 3.82
N ILE A 70 -2.59 2.96 2.78
CA ILE A 70 -2.81 2.16 1.58
C ILE A 70 -3.03 3.10 0.38
N GLY A 71 -2.44 2.75 -0.76
CA GLY A 71 -2.61 3.51 -2.00
C GLY A 71 -3.45 2.76 -3.02
N VAL A 72 -4.21 3.51 -3.79
CA VAL A 72 -4.99 3.00 -4.94
C VAL A 72 -4.70 3.89 -6.13
N ASN A 73 -4.28 3.32 -7.25
CA ASN A 73 -4.10 4.08 -8.47
C ASN A 73 -4.77 3.40 -9.66
N ARG A 74 -4.95 4.18 -10.72
CA ARG A 74 -5.39 3.71 -12.04
C ARG A 74 -4.51 4.32 -13.11
N SER A 75 -4.33 3.57 -14.20
CA SER A 75 -3.65 4.10 -15.38
C SER A 75 -4.49 5.24 -15.99
N PRO A 76 -3.86 6.33 -16.45
CA PRO A 76 -4.55 7.36 -17.23
C PRO A 76 -4.87 6.88 -18.67
N LEU A 77 -4.33 5.74 -19.07
CA LEU A 77 -4.57 5.21 -20.43
C LEU A 77 -5.98 4.61 -20.51
N PRO A 78 -6.81 5.06 -21.47
CA PRO A 78 -8.23 4.62 -21.52
C PRO A 78 -8.43 3.11 -21.55
N LYS A 79 -7.56 2.38 -22.27
CA LYS A 79 -7.67 0.91 -22.38
C LYS A 79 -7.34 0.17 -21.07
N LEU A 80 -6.73 0.84 -20.09
CA LEU A 80 -6.35 0.28 -18.79
C LEU A 80 -7.17 0.86 -17.66
N SER A 81 -8.11 1.74 -17.94
CA SER A 81 -8.88 2.47 -16.90
C SER A 81 -9.79 1.57 -16.07
N HIS A 82 -10.08 0.37 -16.55
CA HIS A 82 -10.86 -0.63 -15.81
C HIS A 82 -10.05 -1.39 -14.74
N VAL A 83 -8.74 -1.15 -14.67
CA VAL A 83 -7.85 -1.82 -13.72
C VAL A 83 -7.41 -0.82 -12.65
N ALA A 84 -7.63 -1.17 -11.39
CA ALA A 84 -7.06 -0.47 -10.25
C ALA A 84 -5.90 -1.28 -9.67
N ASN A 85 -4.92 -0.59 -9.10
CA ASN A 85 -3.79 -1.22 -8.43
C ASN A 85 -3.71 -0.74 -6.99
N ILE A 86 -3.54 -1.68 -6.07
CA ILE A 86 -3.28 -1.40 -4.66
C ILE A 86 -1.77 -1.43 -4.45
N TRP A 87 -1.26 -0.45 -3.72
CA TRP A 87 0.15 -0.32 -3.41
C TRP A 87 0.35 0.29 -2.03
N GLY A 88 1.56 0.18 -1.49
CA GLY A 88 1.98 0.92 -0.30
C GLY A 88 1.28 0.52 1.00
N MET A 89 0.68 -0.67 1.06
CA MET A 89 0.03 -1.13 2.29
C MET A 89 1.05 -1.30 3.40
N TYR A 90 0.87 -0.54 4.48
CA TYR A 90 1.73 -0.63 5.66
C TYR A 90 0.97 -0.21 6.90
N VAL A 91 1.15 -0.96 7.98
CA VAL A 91 0.65 -0.63 9.32
C VAL A 91 1.83 -0.74 10.29
N ARG A 92 2.02 0.27 11.12
CA ARG A 92 3.07 0.27 12.14
C ARG A 92 2.97 -0.98 13.02
N ALA A 93 4.12 -1.51 13.42
CA ALA A 93 4.20 -2.76 14.17
C ALA A 93 3.33 -2.74 15.44
N GLU A 94 3.31 -1.63 16.17
CA GLU A 94 2.55 -1.46 17.40
C GLU A 94 1.02 -1.47 17.18
N LYS A 95 0.58 -1.27 15.94
CA LYS A 95 -0.84 -1.23 15.57
C LYS A 95 -1.31 -2.47 14.82
N ARG A 96 -0.44 -3.46 14.65
CA ARG A 96 -0.83 -4.74 14.05
C ARG A 96 -1.75 -5.49 15.00
N GLY A 97 -2.70 -6.23 14.44
CA GLY A 97 -3.72 -6.92 15.22
C GLY A 97 -4.83 -6.03 15.75
N SER A 98 -4.84 -4.73 15.40
CA SER A 98 -5.87 -3.77 15.82
C SER A 98 -7.10 -3.71 14.89
N GLY A 99 -7.03 -4.39 13.74
CA GLY A 99 -8.05 -4.31 12.70
C GLY A 99 -7.84 -3.15 11.71
N LEU A 100 -6.78 -2.35 11.87
CA LEU A 100 -6.53 -1.20 10.99
C LEU A 100 -6.28 -1.63 9.55
N ALA A 101 -5.50 -2.69 9.33
CA ALA A 101 -5.21 -3.19 7.98
C ALA A 101 -6.49 -3.57 7.22
N ALA A 102 -7.43 -4.25 7.89
CA ALA A 102 -8.71 -4.62 7.29
C ALA A 102 -9.54 -3.38 6.94
N ARG A 103 -9.56 -2.37 7.80
CA ARG A 103 -10.27 -1.11 7.53
C ARG A 103 -9.67 -0.33 6.37
N LEU A 104 -8.34 -0.32 6.26
CA LEU A 104 -7.67 0.28 5.10
C LEU A 104 -8.02 -0.46 3.81
N MET A 105 -8.06 -1.79 3.84
CA MET A 105 -8.49 -2.59 2.69
C MET A 105 -9.93 -2.29 2.28
N ASP A 106 -10.86 -2.24 3.23
CA ASP A 106 -12.25 -1.88 2.95
C ASP A 106 -12.35 -0.53 2.25
N THR A 107 -11.63 0.47 2.76
CA THR A 107 -11.62 1.81 2.18
C THR A 107 -11.05 1.83 0.76
N ALA A 108 -9.96 1.11 0.54
CA ALA A 108 -9.33 1.01 -0.77
C ALA A 108 -10.25 0.31 -1.79
N LEU A 109 -10.91 -0.77 -1.39
CA LEU A 109 -11.83 -1.51 -2.25
C LEU A 109 -13.06 -0.68 -2.59
N GLU A 110 -13.58 0.11 -1.65
CA GLU A 110 -14.67 1.05 -1.90
C GLU A 110 -14.25 2.11 -2.93
N ALA A 111 -13.07 2.68 -2.77
CA ALA A 111 -12.52 3.67 -3.72
C ALA A 111 -12.30 3.07 -5.11
N ALA A 112 -12.02 1.76 -5.20
CA ALA A 112 -11.80 1.04 -6.44
C ALA A 112 -13.06 0.31 -6.96
N SER A 113 -14.23 0.59 -6.39
CA SER A 113 -15.48 -0.18 -6.66
C SER A 113 -15.92 -0.17 -8.12
N SER A 114 -15.57 0.86 -8.88
CA SER A 114 -15.88 0.95 -10.32
C SER A 114 -14.87 0.23 -11.22
N ALA A 115 -13.78 -0.30 -10.65
CA ALA A 115 -12.83 -1.08 -11.42
C ALA A 115 -13.36 -2.50 -11.67
N LYS A 116 -13.12 -3.02 -12.86
CA LYS A 116 -13.45 -4.41 -13.18
C LYS A 116 -12.47 -5.38 -12.51
N THR A 117 -11.22 -4.99 -12.41
CA THR A 117 -10.14 -5.79 -11.83
C THR A 117 -9.30 -4.93 -10.91
N ILE A 118 -9.00 -5.45 -9.73
CA ILE A 118 -8.06 -4.84 -8.79
C ILE A 118 -6.86 -5.77 -8.67
N LYS A 119 -5.67 -5.24 -8.84
CA LYS A 119 -4.41 -6.00 -8.81
C LYS A 119 -3.50 -5.51 -7.71
N LEU A 120 -2.69 -6.40 -7.20
CA LEU A 120 -1.60 -6.10 -6.27
C LEU A 120 -0.51 -7.16 -6.40
N SER A 121 0.66 -6.87 -5.88
CA SER A 121 1.72 -7.84 -5.69
C SER A 121 2.11 -7.90 -4.22
N VAL A 122 2.57 -9.07 -3.77
CA VAL A 122 3.02 -9.29 -2.40
C VAL A 122 4.22 -10.23 -2.40
N VAL A 123 5.28 -9.85 -1.68
CA VAL A 123 6.45 -10.71 -1.55
C VAL A 123 6.04 -12.04 -0.89
N THR A 124 6.54 -13.15 -1.42
CA THR A 124 6.07 -14.49 -1.04
C THR A 124 6.27 -14.82 0.44
N THR A 125 7.21 -14.16 1.09
CA THR A 125 7.51 -14.35 2.52
C THR A 125 6.60 -13.56 3.45
N ASN A 126 5.85 -12.57 2.93
CA ASN A 126 4.91 -11.79 3.75
C ASN A 126 3.57 -12.50 3.88
N ARG A 127 3.54 -13.53 4.73
CA ARG A 127 2.38 -14.39 4.91
C ARG A 127 1.17 -13.68 5.50
N ALA A 128 1.39 -12.70 6.38
CA ALA A 128 0.32 -11.93 6.99
C ALA A 128 -0.42 -11.08 5.96
N ALA A 129 0.30 -10.38 5.09
CA ALA A 129 -0.30 -9.61 4.01
C ALA A 129 -1.01 -10.52 3.00
N TYR A 130 -0.39 -11.63 2.63
CA TYR A 130 -1.01 -12.61 1.74
C TYR A 130 -2.36 -13.10 2.30
N ALA A 131 -2.39 -13.48 3.57
CA ALA A 131 -3.62 -13.95 4.21
C ALA A 131 -4.69 -12.86 4.25
N LEU A 132 -4.30 -11.62 4.52
CA LEU A 132 -5.21 -10.48 4.49
C LEU A 132 -5.83 -10.32 3.10
N TYR A 133 -5.02 -10.31 2.05
CA TYR A 133 -5.52 -10.15 0.67
C TYR A 133 -6.43 -11.30 0.27
N ARG A 134 -6.07 -12.54 0.63
CA ARG A 134 -6.94 -13.70 0.41
C ARG A 134 -8.30 -13.53 1.08
N SER A 135 -8.33 -13.02 2.30
CA SER A 135 -9.58 -12.79 3.04
C SER A 135 -10.49 -11.76 2.37
N PHE A 136 -9.92 -10.88 1.54
CA PHE A 136 -10.66 -9.88 0.76
C PHE A 136 -10.98 -10.33 -0.67
N GLY A 137 -10.77 -11.61 -0.98
CA GLY A 137 -11.16 -12.19 -2.27
C GLY A 137 -10.10 -12.09 -3.36
N PHE A 138 -8.88 -11.71 -3.02
CA PHE A 138 -7.75 -11.75 -3.98
C PHE A 138 -7.26 -13.18 -4.15
N THR A 139 -6.91 -13.54 -5.37
CA THR A 139 -6.32 -14.83 -5.72
C THR A 139 -5.04 -14.64 -6.50
N GLU A 140 -4.10 -15.57 -6.35
CA GLU A 140 -2.90 -15.60 -7.16
C GLU A 140 -3.24 -15.93 -8.60
N TRP A 141 -2.59 -15.25 -9.54
CA TRP A 141 -2.67 -15.59 -10.95
C TRP A 141 -1.29 -15.82 -11.57
N ALA A 142 -0.21 -15.40 -10.89
CA ALA A 142 1.17 -15.67 -11.30
C ALA A 142 2.12 -15.48 -10.11
N THR A 143 3.31 -16.04 -10.25
CA THR A 143 4.46 -15.75 -9.40
C THR A 143 5.53 -15.06 -10.24
N ASP A 144 5.95 -13.88 -9.81
CA ASP A 144 7.04 -13.15 -10.44
C ASP A 144 8.35 -13.53 -9.72
N THR A 145 9.11 -14.42 -10.35
CA THR A 145 10.36 -14.92 -9.79
C THR A 145 11.43 -13.85 -9.87
N ALA A 146 12.18 -13.65 -8.77
CA ALA A 146 13.22 -12.64 -8.66
C ALA A 146 12.70 -11.24 -9.00
N ALA A 147 11.52 -10.91 -8.51
CA ALA A 147 10.86 -9.62 -8.77
C ALA A 147 11.62 -8.45 -8.16
N LEU A 148 12.26 -8.64 -7.00
CA LEU A 148 13.03 -7.62 -6.29
C LEU A 148 14.41 -8.17 -5.94
N CYS A 149 15.40 -7.27 -5.90
CA CYS A 149 16.74 -7.57 -5.40
C CYS A 149 17.08 -6.60 -4.26
N VAL A 150 17.32 -7.13 -3.07
CA VAL A 150 17.69 -6.34 -1.89
C VAL A 150 19.01 -6.89 -1.34
N ASP A 151 20.04 -6.05 -1.31
CA ASP A 151 21.38 -6.44 -0.82
C ASP A 151 21.90 -7.75 -1.44
N GLY A 152 21.65 -7.92 -2.74
CA GLY A 152 22.09 -9.10 -3.50
C GLY A 152 21.20 -10.32 -3.35
N GLU A 153 20.15 -10.27 -2.52
CA GLU A 153 19.13 -11.32 -2.41
C GLU A 153 17.95 -11.04 -3.30
N PHE A 154 17.50 -12.05 -4.03
CA PHE A 154 16.30 -11.97 -4.86
C PHE A 154 15.08 -12.42 -4.08
N HIS A 155 13.97 -11.71 -4.30
CA HIS A 155 12.68 -11.99 -3.68
C HIS A 155 11.62 -12.19 -4.74
N ASP A 156 10.82 -13.24 -4.57
CA ASP A 156 9.69 -13.52 -5.45
C ASP A 156 8.44 -12.80 -4.96
N GLU A 157 7.54 -12.47 -5.89
CA GLU A 157 6.24 -11.90 -5.56
C GLU A 157 5.12 -12.74 -6.14
N PHE A 158 4.05 -12.90 -5.36
CA PHE A 158 2.77 -13.35 -5.90
C PHE A 158 2.07 -12.16 -6.54
N LEU A 159 1.60 -12.36 -7.77
CA LEU A 159 0.72 -11.41 -8.43
C LEU A 159 -0.71 -11.85 -8.15
N MET A 160 -1.46 -10.97 -7.51
CA MET A 160 -2.82 -11.28 -7.06
C MET A 160 -3.84 -10.35 -7.73
N ARG A 161 -5.06 -10.85 -7.89
CA ARG A 161 -6.15 -10.07 -8.48
C ARG A 161 -7.50 -10.40 -7.84
N ARG A 162 -8.38 -9.45 -7.92
CA ARG A 162 -9.79 -9.58 -7.55
C ARG A 162 -10.62 -8.99 -8.68
N ASP A 163 -11.48 -9.81 -9.25
CA ASP A 163 -12.40 -9.38 -10.30
C ASP A 163 -13.80 -9.13 -9.73
N SER A 164 -14.46 -8.12 -10.24
CA SER A 164 -15.85 -7.85 -9.87
C SER A 164 -16.83 -8.61 -10.74
#